data_6f3fdee5fffc0d7ebef71220612bf3a8
#
_entry.id   6f3fdee5fffc0d7ebef71220612bf3a8
#
_cell.length_a   1.000
_cell.length_b   1.000
_cell.length_c   1.000
_cell.angle_alpha   90.00
_cell.angle_beta   90.00
_cell.angle_gamma   90.00
#
_symmetry.space_group_name_H-M   'P 1'
#
loop_
_entity.id
_entity.type
_entity.pdbx_description
1 polymer ?
#
loop_
_entity_poly.entity_id
_entity_poly.type
_entity_poly.pdbx_seq_one_letter_code
_entity_poly.pdbx_strand_id
1 'polypeptide(L)'
;AMRVEMGAPITMSRNAQTDAALGHLESFIDALEKLQDRVTLANGDVMVREPIGVCGLITPWNWPVNQIVLKVLPALATGCTCVLKPSEHTPISAMIYAEIIDEAGYPPGVFNLINGEGPIVGSAMSQHHDIQMMSFTGSVRGGTAVTRDAAQTVKRVTLELGGKSPNLVFADCNLEERILASVAECMYNTGQSCDAPTRLLVEKSCYDEVLKIAKQAADNIAVGNPEDEGPHIGPLFDEIQ
;
A
#
# COMPACT_ATOMS: atom_id res chain seq x y z
N ALA A 1 6.87 11.38 -10.95
CA ALA A 1 5.51 11.54 -10.43
C ALA A 1 5.52 11.62 -8.90
N MET A 2 5.85 10.58 -8.16
CA MET A 2 5.74 10.48 -6.67
C MET A 2 6.37 11.65 -5.91
N ARG A 3 7.56 12.13 -6.31
CA ARG A 3 8.16 13.33 -5.73
C ARG A 3 7.25 14.57 -5.83
N VAL A 4 6.61 14.76 -6.97
CA VAL A 4 5.75 15.93 -7.22
C VAL A 4 4.40 15.80 -6.52
N GLU A 5 3.86 14.60 -6.47
CA GLU A 5 2.51 14.34 -5.94
C GLU A 5 2.45 14.27 -4.42
N MET A 6 3.46 13.66 -3.79
CA MET A 6 3.41 13.40 -2.34
C MET A 6 4.66 13.86 -1.57
N GLY A 7 5.62 14.50 -2.23
CA GLY A 7 6.82 15.01 -1.55
C GLY A 7 7.86 13.96 -1.20
N ALA A 8 7.78 12.74 -1.71
CA ALA A 8 8.81 11.73 -1.47
C ALA A 8 10.15 12.17 -2.08
N PRO A 9 11.28 12.17 -1.31
CA PRO A 9 12.59 12.50 -1.86
C PRO A 9 12.92 11.69 -3.11
N ILE A 10 13.61 12.30 -4.07
CA ILE A 10 13.91 11.66 -5.36
C ILE A 10 14.66 10.34 -5.20
N THR A 11 15.58 10.26 -4.24
CA THR A 11 16.30 9.01 -3.92
C THR A 11 15.34 7.93 -3.43
N MET A 12 14.44 8.28 -2.52
CA MET A 12 13.41 7.35 -2.04
C MET A 12 12.42 6.95 -3.14
N SER A 13 12.00 7.90 -3.96
CA SER A 13 11.06 7.64 -5.06
C SER A 13 11.61 6.60 -6.04
N ARG A 14 12.93 6.65 -6.33
CA ARG A 14 13.61 5.68 -7.21
C ARG A 14 13.88 4.35 -6.52
N ASN A 15 14.60 4.38 -5.39
CA ASN A 15 15.25 3.21 -4.78
C ASN A 15 14.38 2.51 -3.74
N ALA A 16 13.17 2.98 -3.49
CA ALA A 16 12.26 2.37 -2.53
C ALA A 16 10.84 2.26 -3.08
N GLN A 17 10.19 3.38 -3.42
CA GLN A 17 8.79 3.33 -3.84
C GLN A 17 8.61 2.62 -5.18
N THR A 18 9.51 2.86 -6.16
CA THR A 18 9.48 2.15 -7.44
C THR A 18 9.95 0.71 -7.29
N ASP A 19 11.05 0.49 -6.55
CA ASP A 19 11.62 -0.85 -6.38
C ASP A 19 10.69 -1.78 -5.62
N ALA A 20 9.93 -1.28 -4.63
CA ALA A 20 8.90 -2.06 -3.95
C ALA A 20 7.82 -2.56 -4.94
N ALA A 21 7.39 -1.71 -5.86
CA ALA A 21 6.43 -2.10 -6.89
C ALA A 21 6.98 -3.15 -7.85
N LEU A 22 8.26 -3.02 -8.27
CA LEU A 22 8.94 -4.01 -9.11
C LEU A 22 9.12 -5.36 -8.39
N GLY A 23 9.54 -5.34 -7.12
CA GLY A 23 9.67 -6.56 -6.32
C GLY A 23 8.35 -7.30 -6.13
N HIS A 24 7.23 -6.58 -6.00
CA HIS A 24 5.90 -7.20 -5.99
C HIS A 24 5.53 -7.78 -7.36
N LEU A 25 5.85 -7.10 -8.47
CA LEU A 25 5.62 -7.65 -9.80
C LEU A 25 6.35 -9.00 -9.98
N GLU A 26 7.64 -9.07 -9.64
CA GLU A 26 8.43 -10.29 -9.70
C GLU A 26 7.81 -11.40 -8.82
N SER A 27 7.41 -11.05 -7.60
CA SER A 27 6.76 -11.99 -6.67
C SER A 27 5.42 -12.53 -7.21
N PHE A 28 4.64 -11.69 -7.91
CA PHE A 28 3.38 -12.13 -8.53
C PHE A 28 3.63 -13.01 -9.75
N ILE A 29 4.67 -12.78 -10.55
CA ILE A 29 5.08 -13.67 -11.64
C ILE A 29 5.39 -15.06 -11.09
N ASP A 30 6.26 -15.13 -10.06
CA ASP A 30 6.60 -16.39 -9.40
C ASP A 30 5.39 -17.11 -8.79
N ALA A 31 4.45 -16.36 -8.22
CA ALA A 31 3.23 -16.92 -7.66
C ALA A 31 2.28 -17.46 -8.75
N LEU A 32 2.18 -16.74 -9.88
CA LEU A 32 1.33 -17.13 -11.01
C LEU A 32 1.81 -18.43 -11.66
N GLU A 33 3.12 -18.61 -11.80
CA GLU A 33 3.71 -19.86 -12.32
C GLU A 33 3.36 -21.10 -11.47
N LYS A 34 3.11 -20.90 -10.17
CA LYS A 34 2.77 -21.95 -9.21
C LYS A 34 1.26 -22.09 -8.99
N LEU A 35 0.48 -21.15 -9.48
CA LEU A 35 -0.97 -21.15 -9.32
C LEU A 35 -1.60 -22.26 -10.15
N GLN A 36 -2.40 -23.10 -9.47
CA GLN A 36 -3.18 -24.13 -10.14
C GLN A 36 -4.66 -23.77 -10.06
N ASP A 37 -5.30 -23.54 -11.18
CA ASP A 37 -6.73 -23.23 -11.22
C ASP A 37 -7.60 -24.45 -10.89
N ARG A 38 -7.04 -25.65 -11.01
CA ARG A 38 -7.74 -26.91 -10.74
C ARG A 38 -6.90 -27.84 -9.87
N VAL A 39 -7.41 -28.20 -8.72
CA VAL A 39 -6.74 -29.08 -7.75
C VAL A 39 -7.67 -30.20 -7.33
N THR A 40 -7.20 -31.46 -7.43
CA THR A 40 -7.92 -32.61 -6.86
C THR A 40 -7.55 -32.75 -5.39
N LEU A 41 -8.55 -32.74 -4.51
CA LEU A 41 -8.38 -32.87 -3.08
C LEU A 41 -8.22 -34.36 -2.68
N ALA A 42 -7.76 -34.61 -1.47
CA ALA A 42 -7.50 -35.98 -0.96
C ALA A 42 -8.75 -36.88 -0.93
N ASN A 43 -9.93 -36.29 -0.82
CA ASN A 43 -11.21 -37.00 -0.86
C ASN A 43 -11.75 -37.26 -2.28
N GLY A 44 -11.03 -36.83 -3.31
CA GLY A 44 -11.41 -36.97 -4.72
C GLY A 44 -12.21 -35.81 -5.29
N ASP A 45 -12.61 -34.84 -4.48
CA ASP A 45 -13.28 -33.63 -4.95
C ASP A 45 -12.32 -32.77 -5.78
N VAL A 46 -12.87 -31.99 -6.70
CA VAL A 46 -12.09 -31.07 -7.52
C VAL A 46 -12.41 -29.63 -7.13
N MET A 47 -11.39 -28.92 -6.63
CA MET A 47 -11.45 -27.49 -6.40
C MET A 47 -11.09 -26.76 -7.70
N VAL A 48 -11.94 -25.85 -8.13
CA VAL A 48 -11.70 -24.97 -9.29
C VAL A 48 -11.68 -23.53 -8.82
N ARG A 49 -10.66 -22.77 -9.25
CA ARG A 49 -10.58 -21.32 -9.06
C ARG A 49 -11.07 -20.62 -10.30
N GLU A 50 -11.97 -19.68 -10.13
CA GLU A 50 -12.52 -18.87 -11.20
C GLU A 50 -12.40 -17.38 -10.86
N PRO A 51 -12.25 -16.49 -11.87
CA PRO A 51 -12.26 -15.05 -11.66
C PRO A 51 -13.52 -14.62 -10.91
N ILE A 52 -13.38 -13.75 -9.91
CA ILE A 52 -14.54 -13.24 -9.17
C ILE A 52 -15.42 -12.30 -10.03
N GLY A 53 -14.86 -11.75 -11.11
CA GLY A 53 -15.52 -10.78 -11.98
C GLY A 53 -14.83 -9.43 -11.98
N VAL A 54 -15.59 -8.35 -11.91
CA VAL A 54 -15.07 -6.98 -11.87
C VAL A 54 -14.65 -6.60 -10.46
N CYS A 55 -13.38 -6.18 -10.32
CA CYS A 55 -12.82 -5.69 -9.06
C CYS A 55 -12.75 -4.16 -9.03
N GLY A 56 -13.38 -3.53 -8.05
CA GLY A 56 -13.20 -2.12 -7.73
C GLY A 56 -12.01 -1.95 -6.79
N LEU A 57 -11.00 -1.22 -7.23
CA LEU A 57 -9.73 -1.05 -6.53
C LEU A 57 -9.55 0.41 -6.12
N ILE A 58 -9.32 0.69 -4.84
CA ILE A 58 -9.10 2.05 -4.33
C ILE A 58 -7.77 2.07 -3.59
N THR A 59 -6.86 2.99 -4.00
CA THR A 59 -5.50 3.09 -3.45
C THR A 59 -5.25 4.43 -2.75
N PRO A 60 -4.41 4.45 -1.71
CA PRO A 60 -4.01 5.66 -1.00
C PRO A 60 -2.88 6.40 -1.72
N TRP A 61 -2.48 7.54 -1.15
CA TRP A 61 -1.46 8.44 -1.69
C TRP A 61 -0.03 8.15 -1.22
N ASN A 62 0.16 7.43 -0.12
CA ASN A 62 1.44 7.33 0.58
C ASN A 62 2.48 6.42 -0.09
N TRP A 63 2.06 5.42 -0.84
CA TRP A 63 2.88 4.52 -1.66
C TRP A 63 2.20 4.31 -3.02
N PRO A 64 2.11 5.33 -3.90
CA PRO A 64 1.18 5.34 -5.02
C PRO A 64 1.29 4.12 -5.94
N VAL A 65 2.45 3.91 -6.56
CA VAL A 65 2.64 2.80 -7.52
C VAL A 65 2.61 1.45 -6.83
N ASN A 66 3.24 1.33 -5.65
CA ASN A 66 3.25 0.10 -4.87
C ASN A 66 1.83 -0.39 -4.56
N GLN A 67 0.96 0.50 -4.11
CA GLN A 67 -0.42 0.16 -3.76
C GLN A 67 -1.27 -0.20 -4.99
N ILE A 68 -1.00 0.40 -6.13
CA ILE A 68 -1.63 0.04 -7.41
C ILE A 68 -1.24 -1.38 -7.81
N VAL A 69 0.06 -1.67 -7.81
CA VAL A 69 0.61 -2.97 -8.19
C VAL A 69 0.05 -4.09 -7.32
N LEU A 70 0.00 -3.91 -6.01
CA LEU A 70 -0.55 -4.89 -5.05
C LEU A 70 -2.03 -5.23 -5.26
N LYS A 71 -2.78 -4.42 -5.98
CA LYS A 71 -4.19 -4.66 -6.29
C LYS A 71 -4.44 -5.06 -7.73
N VAL A 72 -3.83 -4.36 -8.67
CA VAL A 72 -4.06 -4.56 -10.11
C VAL A 72 -3.46 -5.89 -10.58
N LEU A 73 -2.21 -6.18 -10.21
CA LEU A 73 -1.55 -7.41 -10.67
C LEU A 73 -2.29 -8.68 -10.25
N PRO A 74 -2.66 -8.90 -8.97
CA PRO A 74 -3.38 -10.10 -8.60
C PRO A 74 -4.77 -10.18 -9.23
N ALA A 75 -5.45 -9.05 -9.44
CA ALA A 75 -6.73 -9.05 -10.15
C ALA A 75 -6.57 -9.53 -11.59
N LEU A 76 -5.64 -8.95 -12.34
CA LEU A 76 -5.38 -9.32 -13.74
C LEU A 76 -4.82 -10.74 -13.88
N ALA A 77 -3.87 -11.12 -13.00
CA ALA A 77 -3.26 -12.46 -13.00
C ALA A 77 -4.27 -13.59 -12.76
N THR A 78 -5.36 -13.31 -12.03
CA THR A 78 -6.44 -14.27 -11.78
C THR A 78 -7.60 -14.16 -12.76
N GLY A 79 -7.44 -13.42 -13.88
CA GLY A 79 -8.43 -13.30 -14.94
C GLY A 79 -9.60 -12.34 -14.63
N CYS A 80 -9.47 -11.51 -13.57
CA CYS A 80 -10.47 -10.49 -13.27
C CYS A 80 -10.26 -9.25 -14.14
N THR A 81 -11.33 -8.50 -14.38
CA THR A 81 -11.24 -7.12 -14.86
C THR A 81 -11.28 -6.16 -13.69
N CYS A 82 -10.76 -4.95 -13.85
CA CYS A 82 -10.74 -4.01 -12.74
C CYS A 82 -11.00 -2.55 -13.13
N VAL A 83 -11.54 -1.82 -12.17
CA VAL A 83 -11.68 -0.37 -12.18
C VAL A 83 -10.85 0.17 -11.03
N LEU A 84 -9.77 0.90 -11.33
CA LEU A 84 -8.88 1.52 -10.34
C LEU A 84 -9.29 2.97 -10.11
N LYS A 85 -9.51 3.34 -8.85
CA LYS A 85 -9.57 4.72 -8.37
C LYS A 85 -8.36 4.98 -7.47
N PRO A 86 -7.34 5.70 -7.95
CA PRO A 86 -6.25 6.14 -7.07
C PRO A 86 -6.72 7.24 -6.12
N SER A 87 -5.90 7.55 -5.13
CA SER A 87 -6.11 8.77 -4.36
C SER A 87 -6.15 9.99 -5.30
N GLU A 88 -7.04 10.92 -5.02
CA GLU A 88 -7.13 12.21 -5.72
C GLU A 88 -5.86 13.05 -5.58
N HIS A 89 -5.03 12.73 -4.60
CA HIS A 89 -3.76 13.39 -4.33
C HIS A 89 -2.59 12.87 -5.19
N THR A 90 -2.69 11.63 -5.69
CA THR A 90 -1.61 11.00 -6.48
C THR A 90 -2.13 10.36 -7.78
N PRO A 91 -2.83 11.12 -8.64
CA PRO A 91 -3.41 10.59 -9.86
C PRO A 91 -2.38 10.37 -10.97
N ILE A 92 -1.28 11.15 -11.02
CA ILE A 92 -0.29 11.10 -12.12
C ILE A 92 0.42 9.74 -12.14
N SER A 93 0.81 9.23 -10.97
CA SER A 93 1.43 7.90 -10.87
C SER A 93 0.51 6.80 -11.41
N ALA A 94 -0.81 6.91 -11.17
CA ALA A 94 -1.79 5.97 -11.68
C ALA A 94 -2.03 6.12 -13.20
N MET A 95 -1.98 7.34 -13.71
CA MET A 95 -2.09 7.61 -15.16
C MET A 95 -0.91 7.02 -15.92
N ILE A 96 0.32 7.20 -15.42
CA ILE A 96 1.52 6.56 -15.99
C ILE A 96 1.39 5.03 -15.96
N TYR A 97 0.87 4.48 -14.85
CA TYR A 97 0.63 3.04 -14.77
C TYR A 97 -0.40 2.56 -15.80
N ALA A 98 -1.44 3.34 -16.08
CA ALA A 98 -2.42 3.04 -17.12
C ALA A 98 -1.79 3.03 -18.52
N GLU A 99 -0.88 3.96 -18.80
CA GLU A 99 -0.10 3.97 -20.05
C GLU A 99 0.76 2.71 -20.19
N ILE A 100 1.41 2.27 -19.11
CA ILE A 100 2.20 1.02 -19.10
C ILE A 100 1.31 -0.21 -19.38
N ILE A 101 0.11 -0.28 -18.81
CA ILE A 101 -0.85 -1.37 -19.09
C ILE A 101 -1.29 -1.36 -20.56
N ASP A 102 -1.54 -0.21 -21.15
CA ASP A 102 -1.90 -0.06 -22.57
C ASP A 102 -0.73 -0.50 -23.47
N GLU A 103 0.48 -0.01 -23.21
CA GLU A 103 1.70 -0.40 -23.93
C GLU A 103 2.02 -1.91 -23.80
N ALA A 104 1.67 -2.52 -22.67
CA ALA A 104 1.80 -3.97 -22.47
C ALA A 104 0.80 -4.80 -23.30
N GLY A 105 -0.15 -4.16 -24.00
CA GLY A 105 -1.08 -4.79 -24.90
C GLY A 105 -2.25 -5.51 -24.23
N TYR A 106 -2.64 -5.11 -23.04
CA TYR A 106 -3.86 -5.63 -22.41
C TYR A 106 -5.11 -5.26 -23.24
N PRO A 107 -6.08 -6.17 -23.38
CA PRO A 107 -7.29 -5.88 -24.12
C PRO A 107 -8.06 -4.68 -23.52
N PRO A 108 -8.65 -3.80 -24.34
CA PRO A 108 -9.49 -2.71 -23.87
C PRO A 108 -10.59 -3.19 -22.90
N GLY A 109 -10.77 -2.45 -21.79
CA GLY A 109 -11.78 -2.77 -20.78
C GLY A 109 -11.34 -3.75 -19.69
N VAL A 110 -10.19 -4.43 -19.83
CA VAL A 110 -9.64 -5.30 -18.79
C VAL A 110 -9.15 -4.48 -17.59
N PHE A 111 -8.46 -3.38 -17.85
CA PHE A 111 -8.07 -2.37 -16.86
C PHE A 111 -8.70 -1.03 -17.19
N ASN A 112 -9.29 -0.38 -16.19
CA ASN A 112 -9.92 0.93 -16.34
C ASN A 112 -9.49 1.83 -15.20
N LEU A 113 -9.08 3.06 -15.50
CA LEU A 113 -8.70 4.08 -14.52
C LEU A 113 -9.79 5.14 -14.44
N ILE A 114 -10.21 5.47 -13.22
CA ILE A 114 -11.15 6.56 -12.95
C ILE A 114 -10.62 7.46 -11.84
N ASN A 115 -10.50 8.74 -12.12
CA ASN A 115 -10.12 9.74 -11.13
C ASN A 115 -11.36 10.38 -10.47
N GLY A 116 -11.20 10.87 -9.26
CA GLY A 116 -12.22 11.61 -8.53
C GLY A 116 -12.13 11.44 -7.03
N GLU A 117 -12.94 12.21 -6.33
CA GLU A 117 -12.98 12.23 -4.88
C GLU A 117 -13.50 10.92 -4.28
N GLY A 118 -12.88 10.48 -3.17
CA GLY A 118 -13.27 9.26 -2.48
C GLY A 118 -14.76 9.17 -2.13
N PRO A 119 -15.36 10.20 -1.48
CA PRO A 119 -16.78 10.19 -1.12
C PRO A 119 -17.75 10.11 -2.30
N ILE A 120 -17.34 10.55 -3.49
CA ILE A 120 -18.18 10.54 -4.70
C ILE A 120 -17.94 9.26 -5.50
N VAL A 121 -16.75 9.13 -6.07
CA VAL A 121 -16.41 8.02 -6.98
C VAL A 121 -16.25 6.72 -6.22
N GLY A 122 -15.56 6.74 -5.05
CA GLY A 122 -15.39 5.55 -4.23
C GLY A 122 -16.72 4.98 -3.71
N SER A 123 -17.65 5.84 -3.32
CA SER A 123 -19.00 5.43 -2.91
C SER A 123 -19.80 4.86 -4.09
N ALA A 124 -19.76 5.51 -5.26
CA ALA A 124 -20.43 5.01 -6.47
C ALA A 124 -19.91 3.63 -6.88
N MET A 125 -18.60 3.40 -6.86
CA MET A 125 -17.99 2.10 -7.12
C MET A 125 -18.44 1.05 -6.10
N SER A 126 -18.44 1.41 -4.82
CA SER A 126 -18.81 0.49 -3.72
C SER A 126 -20.27 0.04 -3.80
N GLN A 127 -21.15 0.90 -4.30
CA GLN A 127 -22.59 0.60 -4.47
C GLN A 127 -22.89 -0.09 -5.80
N HIS A 128 -21.97 -0.04 -6.79
CA HIS A 128 -22.27 -0.50 -8.15
C HIS A 128 -22.51 -2.01 -8.20
N HIS A 129 -23.64 -2.44 -8.76
CA HIS A 129 -24.05 -3.84 -8.79
C HIS A 129 -23.19 -4.74 -9.69
N ASP A 130 -22.54 -4.20 -10.72
CA ASP A 130 -21.65 -4.93 -11.62
C ASP A 130 -20.22 -5.04 -11.10
N ILE A 131 -19.91 -4.50 -9.92
CA ILE A 131 -18.64 -4.73 -9.22
C ILE A 131 -18.85 -5.83 -8.19
N GLN A 132 -18.12 -6.95 -8.32
CA GLN A 132 -18.25 -8.12 -7.46
C GLN A 132 -17.40 -8.07 -6.21
N MET A 133 -16.33 -7.27 -6.23
CA MET A 133 -15.39 -7.12 -5.11
C MET A 133 -14.87 -5.69 -5.02
N MET A 134 -14.74 -5.19 -3.79
CA MET A 134 -14.00 -3.96 -3.49
C MET A 134 -12.72 -4.28 -2.73
N SER A 135 -11.59 -3.77 -3.21
CA SER A 135 -10.33 -3.76 -2.47
C SER A 135 -9.93 -2.32 -2.18
N PHE A 136 -9.88 -1.98 -0.91
CA PHE A 136 -9.61 -0.62 -0.43
C PHE A 136 -8.36 -0.60 0.45
N THR A 137 -7.45 0.34 0.19
CA THR A 137 -6.38 0.70 1.14
C THR A 137 -6.50 2.19 1.46
N GLY A 138 -6.50 2.52 2.76
CA GLY A 138 -6.60 3.90 3.22
C GLY A 138 -6.98 4.04 4.69
N SER A 139 -7.73 5.08 5.03
CA SER A 139 -8.13 5.35 6.40
C SER A 139 -9.24 4.41 6.89
N VAL A 140 -9.30 4.19 8.22
CA VAL A 140 -10.41 3.45 8.86
C VAL A 140 -11.77 4.04 8.48
N ARG A 141 -11.88 5.37 8.44
CA ARG A 141 -13.12 6.08 8.02
C ARG A 141 -13.51 5.69 6.58
N GLY A 142 -12.54 5.67 5.65
CA GLY A 142 -12.79 5.27 4.26
C GLY A 142 -13.18 3.80 4.14
N GLY A 143 -12.48 2.90 4.85
CA GLY A 143 -12.81 1.47 4.87
C GLY A 143 -14.20 1.18 5.41
N THR A 144 -14.61 1.88 6.47
CA THR A 144 -15.97 1.80 7.03
C THR A 144 -17.03 2.25 6.00
N ALA A 145 -16.78 3.34 5.27
CA ALA A 145 -17.68 3.83 4.23
C ALA A 145 -17.81 2.81 3.09
N VAL A 146 -16.69 2.31 2.56
CA VAL A 146 -16.66 1.27 1.50
C VAL A 146 -17.43 0.02 1.94
N THR A 147 -17.20 -0.46 3.15
CA THR A 147 -17.89 -1.66 3.67
C THR A 147 -19.38 -1.44 3.78
N ARG A 148 -19.81 -0.29 4.31
CA ARG A 148 -21.23 0.06 4.43
C ARG A 148 -21.91 0.15 3.07
N ASP A 149 -21.28 0.81 2.11
CA ASP A 149 -21.82 1.02 0.78
C ASP A 149 -21.86 -0.29 -0.02
N ALA A 150 -20.86 -1.16 0.13
CA ALA A 150 -20.80 -2.47 -0.49
C ALA A 150 -21.81 -3.48 0.08
N ALA A 151 -22.27 -3.30 1.31
CA ALA A 151 -23.17 -4.24 1.97
C ALA A 151 -24.51 -4.43 1.24
N GLN A 152 -24.99 -3.42 0.52
CA GLN A 152 -26.26 -3.48 -0.21
C GLN A 152 -26.28 -4.52 -1.34
N THR A 153 -25.11 -4.86 -1.88
CA THR A 153 -24.96 -5.87 -2.94
C THR A 153 -24.26 -7.13 -2.44
N VAL A 154 -23.97 -7.22 -1.15
CA VAL A 154 -23.27 -8.35 -0.48
C VAL A 154 -21.95 -8.73 -1.19
N LYS A 155 -21.30 -7.77 -1.84
CA LYS A 155 -20.02 -8.00 -2.52
C LYS A 155 -18.88 -8.20 -1.51
N ARG A 156 -17.83 -8.89 -1.93
CA ARG A 156 -16.61 -9.02 -1.11
C ARG A 156 -15.94 -7.67 -0.91
N VAL A 157 -15.42 -7.46 0.29
CA VAL A 157 -14.61 -6.30 0.64
C VAL A 157 -13.33 -6.76 1.29
N THR A 158 -12.18 -6.29 0.76
CA THR A 158 -10.87 -6.46 1.36
C THR A 158 -10.35 -5.08 1.77
N LEU A 159 -9.91 -4.95 3.01
CA LEU A 159 -9.46 -3.69 3.59
C LEU A 159 -8.02 -3.81 4.05
N GLU A 160 -7.20 -2.84 3.63
CA GLU A 160 -5.90 -2.54 4.20
C GLU A 160 -5.97 -1.14 4.80
N LEU A 161 -5.79 -1.02 6.11
CA LEU A 161 -6.06 0.21 6.85
C LEU A 161 -4.84 0.70 7.61
N GLY A 162 -4.87 1.97 7.99
CA GLY A 162 -3.83 2.55 8.83
C GLY A 162 -3.80 1.93 10.22
N GLY A 163 -2.64 2.02 10.84
CA GLY A 163 -2.39 1.48 12.17
C GLY A 163 -1.40 2.32 12.96
N LYS A 164 -1.10 1.82 14.15
CA LYS A 164 -0.01 2.26 15.02
C LYS A 164 0.73 1.00 15.47
N SER A 165 1.61 0.49 14.61
CA SER A 165 2.26 -0.80 14.81
C SER A 165 3.15 -0.80 16.05
N PRO A 166 3.12 -1.86 16.89
CA PRO A 166 3.99 -1.98 18.04
C PRO A 166 5.37 -2.48 17.61
N ASN A 167 6.39 -1.93 18.25
CA ASN A 167 7.76 -2.42 18.21
C ASN A 167 8.17 -2.81 19.63
N LEU A 168 8.47 -4.08 19.86
CA LEU A 168 8.75 -4.63 21.18
C LEU A 168 10.26 -4.69 21.40
N VAL A 169 10.73 -4.12 22.51
CA VAL A 169 12.15 -4.08 22.86
C VAL A 169 12.37 -4.73 24.21
N PHE A 170 13.20 -5.76 24.25
CA PHE A 170 13.64 -6.47 25.44
C PHE A 170 15.12 -6.18 25.71
N ALA A 171 15.54 -6.26 27.00
CA ALA A 171 16.88 -5.89 27.43
C ALA A 171 18.01 -6.79 26.90
N ASP A 172 17.69 -7.98 26.40
CA ASP A 172 18.64 -8.98 25.90
C ASP A 172 19.09 -8.75 24.43
N CYS A 173 18.56 -7.73 23.77
CA CYS A 173 18.97 -7.37 22.40
C CYS A 173 20.14 -6.35 22.41
N ASN A 174 20.78 -6.14 21.23
CA ASN A 174 21.70 -5.01 21.02
C ASN A 174 20.88 -3.72 20.94
N LEU A 175 20.71 -3.04 22.08
CA LEU A 175 19.82 -1.88 22.21
C LEU A 175 20.22 -0.75 21.25
N GLU A 176 21.51 -0.41 21.13
CA GLU A 176 21.95 0.68 20.26
C GLU A 176 21.57 0.41 18.81
N GLU A 177 21.97 -0.71 18.25
CA GLU A 177 21.69 -1.09 16.86
C GLU A 177 20.17 -1.15 16.58
N ARG A 178 19.43 -1.83 17.48
CA ARG A 178 17.99 -2.07 17.26
C ARG A 178 17.16 -0.81 17.41
N ILE A 179 17.52 0.09 18.32
CA ILE A 179 16.78 1.35 18.48
C ILE A 179 17.07 2.32 17.36
N LEU A 180 18.32 2.42 16.89
CA LEU A 180 18.65 3.20 15.70
C LEU A 180 17.85 2.73 14.49
N ALA A 181 17.80 1.42 14.23
CA ALA A 181 17.00 0.83 13.15
C ALA A 181 15.50 1.08 13.34
N SER A 182 14.98 0.94 14.55
CA SER A 182 13.56 1.15 14.88
C SER A 182 13.11 2.59 14.62
N VAL A 183 13.95 3.58 14.98
CA VAL A 183 13.65 4.99 14.73
C VAL A 183 13.74 5.30 13.24
N ALA A 184 14.73 4.79 12.53
CA ALA A 184 14.85 4.95 11.07
C ALA A 184 13.63 4.36 10.34
N GLU A 185 13.19 3.17 10.72
CA GLU A 185 12.01 2.51 10.16
C GLU A 185 10.72 3.29 10.47
N CYS A 186 10.57 3.77 11.69
CA CYS A 186 9.42 4.60 12.08
C CYS A 186 9.32 5.87 11.23
N MET A 187 10.45 6.49 10.90
CA MET A 187 10.50 7.74 10.13
C MET A 187 10.60 7.51 8.62
N TYR A 188 10.69 6.26 8.19
CA TYR A 188 10.70 5.93 6.77
C TYR A 188 9.44 6.45 6.07
N ASN A 189 9.57 6.96 4.84
CA ASN A 189 8.51 7.69 4.15
C ASN A 189 7.90 8.83 4.99
N THR A 190 8.70 9.48 5.83
CA THR A 190 8.28 10.54 6.77
C THR A 190 7.23 10.05 7.78
N GLY A 191 7.28 8.75 8.14
CA GLY A 191 6.31 8.11 9.03
C GLY A 191 4.94 7.84 8.40
N GLN A 192 4.80 8.02 7.10
CA GLN A 192 3.53 7.96 6.37
C GLN A 192 3.25 6.56 5.79
N SER A 193 3.54 5.51 6.56
CA SER A 193 3.26 4.12 6.18
C SER A 193 2.26 3.49 7.15
N CYS A 194 1.36 2.65 6.63
CA CYS A 194 0.31 2.01 7.44
C CYS A 194 0.87 1.05 8.49
N ASP A 195 2.04 0.49 8.25
CA ASP A 195 2.78 -0.45 9.09
C ASP A 195 3.89 0.21 9.92
N ALA A 196 4.08 1.53 9.83
CA ALA A 196 5.13 2.24 10.56
C ALA A 196 5.10 1.87 12.05
N PRO A 197 6.24 1.45 12.65
CA PRO A 197 6.32 0.99 14.04
C PRO A 197 6.34 2.17 15.01
N THR A 198 5.24 2.90 15.08
CA THR A 198 5.11 4.18 15.78
C THR A 198 4.96 4.06 17.31
N ARG A 199 4.84 2.85 17.84
CA ARG A 199 4.77 2.59 19.29
C ARG A 199 5.95 1.73 19.72
N LEU A 200 6.94 2.33 20.38
CA LEU A 200 8.07 1.62 20.96
C LEU A 200 7.68 1.15 22.37
N LEU A 201 7.45 -0.14 22.56
CA LEU A 201 7.09 -0.79 23.82
C LEU A 201 8.32 -1.43 24.42
N VAL A 202 8.83 -0.83 25.48
CA VAL A 202 10.16 -1.13 26.03
C VAL A 202 10.05 -1.81 27.38
N GLU A 203 10.82 -2.88 27.56
CA GLU A 203 10.99 -3.51 28.87
C GLU A 203 11.50 -2.49 29.89
N LYS A 204 10.91 -2.49 31.07
CA LYS A 204 11.19 -1.47 32.10
C LYS A 204 12.67 -1.39 32.50
N SER A 205 13.38 -2.52 32.47
CA SER A 205 14.80 -2.60 32.88
C SER A 205 15.75 -1.80 31.98
N CYS A 206 15.39 -1.60 30.69
CA CYS A 206 16.20 -0.85 29.72
C CYS A 206 15.56 0.46 29.25
N TYR A 207 14.45 0.89 29.85
CA TYR A 207 13.63 2.01 29.37
C TYR A 207 14.42 3.33 29.22
N ASP A 208 15.16 3.72 30.26
CA ASP A 208 15.88 4.99 30.26
C ASP A 208 17.02 5.02 29.22
N GLU A 209 17.69 3.90 29.01
CA GLU A 209 18.72 3.74 28.00
C GLU A 209 18.12 3.85 26.59
N VAL A 210 17.04 3.11 26.33
CA VAL A 210 16.31 3.14 25.05
C VAL A 210 15.79 4.53 24.74
N LEU A 211 15.22 5.23 25.73
CA LEU A 211 14.72 6.60 25.55
C LEU A 211 15.84 7.56 25.12
N LYS A 212 17.03 7.44 25.72
CA LYS A 212 18.20 8.25 25.36
C LYS A 212 18.66 7.99 23.94
N ILE A 213 18.78 6.72 23.55
CA ILE A 213 19.19 6.32 22.19
C ILE A 213 18.16 6.79 21.17
N ALA A 214 16.86 6.52 21.41
CA ALA A 214 15.78 6.89 20.50
C ALA A 214 15.70 8.41 20.29
N LYS A 215 15.85 9.20 21.37
CA LYS A 215 15.88 10.66 21.25
C LYS A 215 17.04 11.12 20.38
N GLN A 216 18.25 10.63 20.63
CA GLN A 216 19.43 10.99 19.85
C GLN A 216 19.28 10.56 18.37
N ALA A 217 18.72 9.39 18.12
CA ALA A 217 18.46 8.91 16.76
C ALA A 217 17.47 9.82 16.02
N ALA A 218 16.37 10.21 16.68
CA ALA A 218 15.37 11.10 16.10
C ALA A 218 15.92 12.51 15.82
N ASP A 219 16.72 13.07 16.75
CA ASP A 219 17.36 14.38 16.60
C ASP A 219 18.35 14.42 15.40
N ASN A 220 18.87 13.27 14.99
CA ASN A 220 19.83 13.15 13.88
C ASN A 220 19.18 12.88 12.51
N ILE A 221 17.86 12.70 12.45
CA ILE A 221 17.19 12.47 11.16
C ILE A 221 17.20 13.78 10.36
N ALA A 222 17.81 13.72 9.19
CA ALA A 222 17.83 14.84 8.27
C ALA A 222 16.49 14.97 7.55
N VAL A 223 15.93 16.17 7.53
CA VAL A 223 14.78 16.55 6.72
C VAL A 223 15.27 17.45 5.59
N GLY A 224 14.91 17.19 4.36
CA GLY A 224 15.44 17.92 3.22
C GLY A 224 14.42 18.17 2.10
N ASN A 225 14.88 18.89 1.07
CA ASN A 225 14.07 19.15 -0.10
C ASN A 225 13.92 17.84 -0.91
N PRO A 226 12.70 17.46 -1.32
CA PRO A 226 12.46 16.27 -2.15
C PRO A 226 13.21 16.25 -3.48
N GLU A 227 13.66 17.41 -3.98
CA GLU A 227 14.43 17.50 -5.23
C GLU A 227 15.88 17.07 -5.10
N ASP A 228 16.43 17.16 -3.89
CA ASP A 228 17.83 16.83 -3.62
C ASP A 228 18.00 15.32 -3.48
N GLU A 229 19.12 14.82 -3.97
CA GLU A 229 19.53 13.44 -3.73
C GLU A 229 20.13 13.30 -2.31
N GLY A 230 19.81 12.21 -1.63
CA GLY A 230 20.35 11.96 -0.30
C GLY A 230 19.50 11.02 0.56
N PRO A 231 19.96 10.72 1.76
CA PRO A 231 19.28 9.82 2.70
C PRO A 231 18.22 10.53 3.57
N HIS A 232 17.95 11.83 3.34
CA HIS A 232 16.99 12.60 4.12
C HIS A 232 15.55 12.15 3.87
N ILE A 233 14.69 12.38 4.86
CA ILE A 233 13.24 12.28 4.69
C ILE A 233 12.68 13.58 4.08
N GLY A 234 11.52 13.48 3.42
CA GLY A 234 10.82 14.61 2.83
C GLY A 234 9.91 15.37 3.80
N PRO A 235 9.10 16.30 3.29
CA PRO A 235 8.04 16.93 4.06
C PRO A 235 6.92 15.94 4.37
N LEU A 236 6.08 16.28 5.34
CA LEU A 236 4.75 15.70 5.45
C LEU A 236 3.90 16.10 4.25
N PHE A 237 2.99 15.23 3.86
CA PHE A 237 2.14 15.42 2.68
C PHE A 237 1.26 16.69 2.81
N ASP A 238 0.63 16.88 3.98
CA ASP A 238 -0.19 18.04 4.30
C ASP A 238 -0.18 18.35 5.82
N GLU A 239 -0.94 19.37 6.21
CA GLU A 239 -1.06 19.81 7.62
C GLU A 239 -1.81 18.82 8.51
N ILE A 240 -2.54 17.87 7.93
CA ILE A 240 -3.35 16.88 8.69
C ILE A 240 -2.48 15.71 9.15
N GLN A 241 -1.41 15.42 8.39
CA GLN A 241 -0.47 14.35 8.71
C GLN A 241 0.49 14.76 9.82
#